data_e42071e8de27768b6cbc1e1a44d61e79
#
_entry.id   e42071e8de27768b6cbc1e1a44d61e79
#
_cell.length_a   1.000
_cell.length_b   1.000
_cell.length_c   1.000
_cell.angle_alpha   90.00
_cell.angle_beta   90.00
_cell.angle_gamma   90.00
#
_symmetry.space_group_name_H-M   'P 1'
#
loop_
_entity.id
_entity.type
_entity.pdbx_description
1 polymer ?
#
loop_
_entity_poly.entity_id
_entity_poly.type
_entity_poly.pdbx_seq_one_letter_code
_entity_poly.pdbx_strand_id
1 'polypeptide(L)'
;MYVILGGTGHVGRAAAQTVLTAGHDVTVVTRQVVAASEQRHDGVDYAAVDVNDTDTLRALFQRAQRVFVLNPPAAVSGNTDVEERKTVCSILKALRGVALEKVVVQSTYGAQPGEHCGDLGVLYELEQGAQALNVPVCIVRAAYYISNWAAAISAAKATGVLQTFLPPTQVFPMVAPEDVGSLAGQLLMSDVEETGIHNIEGPESYTSSDVAAVLSRLVGRAVQVQVIPQERWYEAYRGSGFSKEAAQSYANMTGLFVHQHYDRPADPVRGSTSLEVCLKRYA
;
A
#
# COMPACT_ATOMS: atom_id res chain seq x y z
N MET A 1 21.66 3.08 10.10
CA MET A 1 21.22 2.79 8.71
C MET A 1 19.76 2.41 8.73
N TYR A 2 18.98 3.05 7.87
CA TYR A 2 17.56 2.76 7.67
C TYR A 2 17.39 1.88 6.44
N VAL A 3 16.61 0.80 6.52
CA VAL A 3 16.32 -0.08 5.38
C VAL A 3 14.85 0.03 5.01
N ILE A 4 14.55 0.23 3.73
CA ILE A 4 13.19 0.45 3.23
C ILE A 4 12.88 -0.56 2.13
N LEU A 5 11.97 -1.51 2.42
CA LEU A 5 11.41 -2.41 1.42
C LEU A 5 10.47 -1.64 0.49
N GLY A 6 10.50 -2.02 -0.80
CA GLY A 6 9.62 -1.41 -1.80
C GLY A 6 9.90 0.07 -2.06
N GLY A 7 11.11 0.55 -1.78
CA GLY A 7 11.48 1.97 -1.88
C GLY A 7 11.46 2.55 -3.30
N THR A 8 11.23 1.74 -4.32
CA THR A 8 10.99 2.19 -5.71
C THR A 8 9.50 2.43 -6.00
N GLY A 9 8.58 1.97 -5.16
CA GLY A 9 7.14 2.23 -5.22
C GLY A 9 6.77 3.58 -4.59
N HIS A 10 5.51 4.00 -4.71
CA HIS A 10 5.04 5.30 -4.23
C HIS A 10 5.21 5.48 -2.72
N VAL A 11 4.77 4.51 -1.91
CA VAL A 11 4.86 4.56 -0.44
C VAL A 11 6.31 4.50 0.01
N GLY A 12 7.07 3.49 -0.44
CA GLY A 12 8.45 3.30 0.00
C GLY A 12 9.37 4.44 -0.43
N ARG A 13 9.15 5.03 -1.63
CA ARG A 13 9.89 6.21 -2.09
C ARG A 13 9.64 7.42 -1.20
N ALA A 14 8.38 7.67 -0.82
CA ALA A 14 8.05 8.76 0.08
C ALA A 14 8.62 8.55 1.48
N ALA A 15 8.61 7.31 2.00
CA ALA A 15 9.26 6.97 3.26
C ALA A 15 10.78 7.21 3.19
N ALA A 16 11.45 6.75 2.12
CA ALA A 16 12.87 7.00 1.91
C ALA A 16 13.19 8.49 1.85
N GLN A 17 12.41 9.25 1.06
CA GLN A 17 12.60 10.70 0.94
C GLN A 17 12.43 11.43 2.28
N THR A 18 11.48 11.01 3.12
CA THR A 18 11.25 11.61 4.44
C THR A 18 12.46 11.39 5.36
N VAL A 19 13.02 10.17 5.36
CA VAL A 19 14.21 9.83 6.15
C VAL A 19 15.46 10.57 5.65
N LEU A 20 15.64 10.65 4.32
CA LEU A 20 16.75 11.39 3.70
C LEU A 20 16.69 12.89 4.00
N THR A 21 15.50 13.48 3.92
CA THR A 21 15.30 14.91 4.20
C THR A 21 15.64 15.26 5.65
N ALA A 22 15.52 14.29 6.56
CA ALA A 22 15.94 14.42 7.94
C ALA A 22 17.47 14.19 8.15
N GLY A 23 18.23 13.95 7.08
CA GLY A 23 19.69 13.81 7.12
C GLY A 23 20.19 12.39 7.45
N HIS A 24 19.36 11.38 7.26
CA HIS A 24 19.74 9.99 7.51
C HIS A 24 19.98 9.21 6.22
N ASP A 25 20.99 8.35 6.22
CA ASP A 25 21.26 7.43 5.11
C ASP A 25 20.21 6.32 5.04
N VAL A 26 19.81 5.98 3.81
CA VAL A 26 18.77 4.99 3.52
C VAL A 26 19.31 3.91 2.59
N THR A 27 19.03 2.66 2.87
CA THR A 27 19.17 1.56 1.91
C THR A 27 17.79 1.15 1.40
N VAL A 28 17.56 1.36 0.11
CA VAL A 28 16.34 0.98 -0.60
C VAL A 28 16.47 -0.44 -1.13
N VAL A 29 15.53 -1.30 -0.76
CA VAL A 29 15.45 -2.67 -1.29
C VAL A 29 14.63 -2.69 -2.56
N THR A 30 15.20 -3.24 -3.63
CA THR A 30 14.58 -3.37 -4.94
C THR A 30 14.87 -4.74 -5.55
N ARG A 31 14.00 -5.20 -6.45
CA ARG A 31 14.21 -6.47 -7.18
C ARG A 31 15.24 -6.34 -8.32
N GLN A 32 15.50 -5.15 -8.83
CA GLN A 32 16.36 -4.93 -9.99
C GLN A 32 17.39 -3.82 -9.72
N VAL A 33 18.68 -4.15 -9.86
CA VAL A 33 19.80 -3.22 -9.68
C VAL A 33 19.84 -2.13 -10.76
N VAL A 34 19.35 -2.42 -11.98
CA VAL A 34 19.43 -1.50 -13.13
C VAL A 34 18.62 -0.22 -12.89
N ALA A 35 17.50 -0.30 -12.21
CA ALA A 35 16.73 0.88 -11.78
C ALA A 35 17.46 1.70 -10.70
N ALA A 36 18.40 1.09 -9.99
CA ALA A 36 19.17 1.71 -8.91
C ALA A 36 20.34 2.57 -9.41
N SER A 37 20.98 2.19 -10.52
CA SER A 37 22.15 2.92 -11.05
C SER A 37 21.80 4.25 -11.71
N GLU A 38 20.57 4.40 -12.19
CA GLU A 38 20.08 5.63 -12.84
C GLU A 38 19.49 6.65 -11.84
N GLN A 39 19.25 6.25 -10.58
CA GLN A 39 18.66 7.08 -9.53
C GLN A 39 19.59 7.27 -8.32
N ARG A 40 20.88 7.43 -8.56
CA ARG A 40 21.80 7.75 -7.47
C ARG A 40 21.51 9.15 -6.94
N HIS A 41 20.92 9.19 -5.74
CA HIS A 41 20.85 10.39 -4.91
C HIS A 41 21.85 10.25 -3.77
N ASP A 42 22.49 11.35 -3.38
CA ASP A 42 23.38 11.36 -2.20
C ASP A 42 22.61 10.87 -0.97
N GLY A 43 23.19 9.93 -0.22
CA GLY A 43 22.59 9.32 0.95
C GLY A 43 21.66 8.11 0.67
N VAL A 44 21.50 7.68 -0.61
CA VAL A 44 20.73 6.48 -0.96
C VAL A 44 21.61 5.37 -1.47
N ASP A 45 21.63 4.26 -0.75
CA ASP A 45 22.14 2.99 -1.23
C ASP A 45 21.01 2.10 -1.76
N TYR A 46 21.30 1.25 -2.74
CA TYR A 46 20.33 0.30 -3.27
C TYR A 46 20.82 -1.13 -3.06
N ALA A 47 19.95 -1.98 -2.50
CA ALA A 47 20.17 -3.39 -2.34
C ALA A 47 19.22 -4.18 -3.25
N ALA A 48 19.79 -4.96 -4.19
CA ALA A 48 19.01 -5.88 -5.01
C ALA A 48 18.75 -7.16 -4.21
N VAL A 49 17.54 -7.30 -3.68
CA VAL A 49 17.14 -8.48 -2.90
C VAL A 49 15.73 -8.89 -3.30
N ASP A 50 15.55 -10.17 -3.61
CA ASP A 50 14.23 -10.77 -3.68
C ASP A 50 13.70 -10.95 -2.25
N VAL A 51 12.52 -10.41 -1.97
CA VAL A 51 11.88 -10.52 -0.66
C VAL A 51 11.57 -11.98 -0.26
N ASN A 52 11.58 -12.91 -1.21
CA ASN A 52 11.47 -14.35 -0.97
C ASN A 52 12.81 -15.02 -0.66
N ASP A 53 13.94 -14.34 -0.84
CA ASP A 53 15.25 -14.79 -0.36
C ASP A 53 15.43 -14.35 1.10
N THR A 54 14.90 -15.18 2.00
CA THR A 54 14.89 -14.92 3.44
C THR A 54 16.29 -14.68 4.02
N ASP A 55 17.28 -15.41 3.55
CA ASP A 55 18.64 -15.35 4.12
C ASP A 55 19.35 -14.06 3.70
N THR A 56 19.27 -13.69 2.42
CA THR A 56 19.81 -12.41 1.94
C THR A 56 19.10 -11.23 2.60
N LEU A 57 17.77 -11.31 2.74
CA LEU A 57 16.98 -10.27 3.41
C LEU A 57 17.35 -10.14 4.89
N ARG A 58 17.55 -11.27 5.59
CA ARG A 58 18.01 -11.29 6.98
C ARG A 58 19.40 -10.66 7.12
N ALA A 59 20.34 -11.01 6.24
CA ALA A 59 21.69 -10.45 6.27
C ALA A 59 21.68 -8.92 6.10
N LEU A 60 20.76 -8.40 5.30
CA LEU A 60 20.56 -6.97 5.15
C LEU A 60 19.97 -6.35 6.43
N PHE A 61 18.94 -6.95 7.03
CA PHE A 61 18.32 -6.46 8.25
C PHE A 61 19.28 -6.49 9.46
N GLN A 62 20.19 -7.45 9.53
CA GLN A 62 21.22 -7.50 10.58
C GLN A 62 22.17 -6.29 10.57
N ARG A 63 22.24 -5.56 9.46
CA ARG A 63 23.03 -4.33 9.32
C ARG A 63 22.21 -3.07 9.55
N ALA A 64 20.88 -3.20 9.66
CA ALA A 64 19.96 -2.10 9.85
C ALA A 64 19.82 -1.75 11.33
N GLN A 65 19.52 -0.50 11.63
CA GLN A 65 19.00 -0.05 12.93
C GLN A 65 17.46 -0.09 12.91
N ARG A 66 16.86 0.40 11.84
CA ARG A 66 15.41 0.51 11.70
C ARG A 66 14.97 0.08 10.31
N VAL A 67 13.82 -0.57 10.21
CA VAL A 67 13.35 -1.18 8.97
C VAL A 67 11.90 -0.78 8.71
N PHE A 68 11.62 -0.31 7.50
CA PHE A 68 10.27 -0.21 6.96
C PHE A 68 9.99 -1.43 6.08
N VAL A 69 8.88 -2.11 6.33
CA VAL A 69 8.43 -3.26 5.56
C VAL A 69 7.04 -3.03 4.98
N LEU A 70 6.85 -3.49 3.77
CA LEU A 70 5.57 -3.66 3.11
C LEU A 70 5.54 -5.02 2.41
N ASN A 71 4.35 -5.56 2.19
CA ASN A 71 4.17 -6.75 1.37
C ASN A 71 4.01 -6.32 -0.10
N PRO A 72 4.95 -6.66 -1.00
CA PRO A 72 4.77 -6.37 -2.42
C PRO A 72 3.58 -7.16 -2.97
N PRO A 73 2.72 -6.55 -3.82
CA PRO A 73 1.61 -7.27 -4.43
C PRO A 73 2.12 -8.37 -5.36
N ALA A 74 1.44 -9.52 -5.32
CA ALA A 74 1.67 -10.62 -6.25
C ALA A 74 1.03 -10.35 -7.62
N ALA A 75 1.47 -11.11 -8.65
CA ALA A 75 0.85 -11.03 -9.97
C ALA A 75 -0.59 -11.58 -9.91
N VAL A 76 -1.56 -10.76 -10.32
CA VAL A 76 -2.99 -11.11 -10.29
C VAL A 76 -3.35 -12.29 -11.21
N SER A 77 -2.48 -12.65 -12.15
CA SER A 77 -2.63 -13.84 -13.00
C SER A 77 -2.34 -15.16 -12.27
N GLY A 78 -1.77 -15.12 -11.06
CA GLY A 78 -1.51 -16.26 -10.17
C GLY A 78 -2.47 -16.28 -8.97
N ASN A 79 -2.18 -17.13 -7.99
CA ASN A 79 -2.87 -17.15 -6.71
C ASN A 79 -2.22 -16.12 -5.77
N THR A 80 -2.82 -14.91 -5.71
CA THR A 80 -2.29 -13.80 -4.92
C THR A 80 -2.20 -14.13 -3.44
N ASP A 81 -3.21 -14.79 -2.87
CA ASP A 81 -3.24 -15.17 -1.45
C ASP A 81 -2.04 -16.07 -1.08
N VAL A 82 -1.71 -17.04 -1.92
CA VAL A 82 -0.59 -17.96 -1.66
C VAL A 82 0.76 -17.25 -1.80
N GLU A 83 0.95 -16.50 -2.88
CA GLU A 83 2.23 -15.85 -3.15
C GLU A 83 2.51 -14.71 -2.16
N GLU A 84 1.51 -13.94 -1.79
CA GLU A 84 1.66 -12.85 -0.82
C GLU A 84 1.91 -13.36 0.60
N ARG A 85 1.23 -14.42 1.05
CA ARG A 85 1.53 -15.08 2.33
C ARG A 85 2.94 -15.67 2.37
N LYS A 86 3.41 -16.23 1.25
CA LYS A 86 4.80 -16.70 1.12
C LYS A 86 5.77 -15.54 1.35
N THR A 87 5.51 -14.40 0.74
CA THR A 87 6.33 -13.18 0.92
C THR A 87 6.28 -12.68 2.37
N VAL A 88 5.09 -12.60 2.99
CA VAL A 88 4.94 -12.25 4.41
C VAL A 88 5.73 -13.20 5.30
N CYS A 89 5.64 -14.51 5.07
CA CYS A 89 6.39 -15.52 5.82
C CYS A 89 7.91 -15.30 5.69
N SER A 90 8.40 -14.98 4.50
CA SER A 90 9.83 -14.68 4.25
C SER A 90 10.28 -13.44 5.01
N ILE A 91 9.52 -12.33 4.91
CA ILE A 91 9.82 -11.07 5.60
C ILE A 91 9.87 -11.30 7.12
N LEU A 92 8.86 -11.93 7.69
CA LEU A 92 8.80 -12.18 9.14
C LEU A 92 9.91 -13.12 9.61
N LYS A 93 10.25 -14.14 8.84
CA LYS A 93 11.41 -14.99 9.13
C LYS A 93 12.72 -14.20 9.09
N ALA A 94 12.87 -13.31 8.12
CA ALA A 94 14.08 -12.47 8.02
C ALA A 94 14.23 -11.50 9.20
N LEU A 95 13.14 -10.96 9.72
CA LEU A 95 13.14 -10.06 10.88
C LEU A 95 13.37 -10.78 12.22
N ARG A 96 12.96 -12.05 12.32
CA ARG A 96 12.98 -12.79 13.60
C ARG A 96 14.40 -12.94 14.15
N GLY A 97 14.61 -12.45 15.39
CA GLY A 97 15.89 -12.51 16.10
C GLY A 97 16.93 -11.51 15.62
N VAL A 98 16.56 -10.57 14.76
CA VAL A 98 17.43 -9.44 14.40
C VAL A 98 17.31 -8.35 15.47
N ALA A 99 18.43 -7.80 15.92
CA ALA A 99 18.47 -6.72 16.90
C ALA A 99 18.20 -5.37 16.22
N LEU A 100 16.92 -5.04 16.06
CA LEU A 100 16.44 -3.76 15.50
C LEU A 100 15.98 -2.83 16.61
N GLU A 101 16.16 -1.53 16.41
CA GLU A 101 15.59 -0.50 17.29
C GLU A 101 14.09 -0.32 17.04
N LYS A 102 13.65 -0.45 15.79
CA LYS A 102 12.24 -0.26 15.39
C LYS A 102 11.93 -0.91 14.05
N VAL A 103 10.70 -1.41 13.92
CA VAL A 103 10.10 -1.85 12.65
C VAL A 103 8.83 -1.04 12.40
N VAL A 104 8.68 -0.52 11.18
CA VAL A 104 7.44 0.09 10.71
C VAL A 104 6.84 -0.77 9.61
N VAL A 105 5.58 -1.15 9.75
CA VAL A 105 4.87 -2.04 8.83
C VAL A 105 3.78 -1.27 8.12
N GLN A 106 3.75 -1.30 6.78
CA GLN A 106 2.62 -0.80 6.02
C GLN A 106 1.53 -1.86 5.97
N SER A 107 0.31 -1.45 6.30
CA SER A 107 -0.91 -2.24 6.30
C SER A 107 -2.08 -1.44 5.71
N THR A 108 -3.31 -1.91 5.88
CA THR A 108 -4.51 -1.31 5.30
C THR A 108 -5.67 -1.27 6.29
N TYR A 109 -6.61 -0.37 6.04
CA TYR A 109 -7.92 -0.43 6.69
C TYR A 109 -8.59 -1.76 6.37
N GLY A 110 -9.28 -2.32 7.37
CA GLY A 110 -9.95 -3.59 7.22
C GLY A 110 -9.05 -4.81 7.31
N ALA A 111 -7.75 -4.65 7.62
CA ALA A 111 -6.88 -5.79 7.92
C ALA A 111 -7.52 -6.63 9.05
N GLN A 112 -7.92 -7.86 8.74
CA GLN A 112 -8.68 -8.74 9.61
C GLN A 112 -8.39 -10.21 9.28
N PRO A 113 -8.61 -11.15 10.21
CA PRO A 113 -8.40 -12.56 9.93
C PRO A 113 -9.36 -13.04 8.84
N GLY A 114 -8.88 -13.87 7.92
CA GLY A 114 -9.69 -14.47 6.87
C GLY A 114 -8.83 -14.99 5.72
N GLU A 115 -9.37 -16.02 5.05
CA GLU A 115 -8.84 -16.53 3.80
C GLU A 115 -9.63 -15.97 2.63
N HIS A 116 -9.01 -15.85 1.47
CA HIS A 116 -9.63 -15.37 0.24
C HIS A 116 -10.33 -13.99 0.37
N CYS A 117 -9.73 -13.10 1.17
CA CYS A 117 -10.17 -11.71 1.29
C CYS A 117 -9.10 -10.71 0.82
N GLY A 118 -8.28 -11.10 -0.15
CA GLY A 118 -7.22 -10.30 -0.73
C GLY A 118 -6.22 -9.82 0.33
N ASP A 119 -5.78 -8.59 0.19
CA ASP A 119 -4.78 -7.98 1.05
C ASP A 119 -5.19 -7.93 2.54
N LEU A 120 -6.50 -7.96 2.85
CA LEU A 120 -6.97 -7.78 4.23
C LEU A 120 -6.48 -8.88 5.16
N GLY A 121 -6.57 -10.16 4.72
CA GLY A 121 -6.09 -11.30 5.49
C GLY A 121 -4.57 -11.39 5.52
N VAL A 122 -3.93 -11.16 4.38
CA VAL A 122 -2.47 -11.23 4.22
C VAL A 122 -1.78 -10.18 5.09
N LEU A 123 -2.25 -8.92 5.03
CA LEU A 123 -1.68 -7.84 5.82
C LEU A 123 -1.98 -7.99 7.32
N TYR A 124 -3.14 -8.55 7.68
CA TYR A 124 -3.41 -8.91 9.07
C TYR A 124 -2.36 -9.92 9.60
N GLU A 125 -2.03 -10.94 8.83
CA GLU A 125 -0.98 -11.90 9.21
C GLU A 125 0.40 -11.23 9.35
N LEU A 126 0.72 -10.29 8.46
CA LEU A 126 1.94 -9.48 8.57
C LEU A 126 1.95 -8.66 9.87
N GLU A 127 0.83 -8.00 10.21
CA GLU A 127 0.70 -7.23 11.46
C GLU A 127 0.92 -8.12 12.68
N GLN A 128 0.21 -9.25 12.76
CA GLN A 128 0.31 -10.19 13.90
C GLN A 128 1.71 -10.77 14.03
N GLY A 129 2.33 -11.13 12.91
CA GLY A 129 3.71 -11.64 12.90
C GLY A 129 4.74 -10.57 13.31
N ALA A 130 4.53 -9.32 12.92
CA ALA A 130 5.40 -8.21 13.30
C ALA A 130 5.24 -7.87 14.80
N GLN A 131 4.01 -7.81 15.32
CA GLN A 131 3.74 -7.59 16.74
C GLN A 131 4.31 -8.68 17.66
N ALA A 132 4.47 -9.90 17.14
CA ALA A 132 5.11 -11.01 17.85
C ALA A 132 6.65 -10.95 17.85
N LEU A 133 7.26 -9.98 17.17
CA LEU A 133 8.70 -9.73 17.25
C LEU A 133 9.06 -9.08 18.60
N ASN A 134 10.24 -9.35 19.10
CA ASN A 134 10.72 -8.71 20.33
C ASN A 134 11.45 -7.38 19.99
N VAL A 135 10.75 -6.50 19.26
CA VAL A 135 11.23 -5.16 18.85
C VAL A 135 10.06 -4.19 18.86
N PRO A 136 10.28 -2.87 19.06
CA PRO A 136 9.23 -1.85 18.89
C PRO A 136 8.66 -1.85 17.48
N VAL A 137 7.32 -1.92 17.34
CA VAL A 137 6.61 -1.99 16.06
C VAL A 137 5.56 -0.89 15.96
N CYS A 138 5.61 -0.13 14.85
CA CYS A 138 4.51 0.71 14.39
C CYS A 138 3.85 0.05 13.18
N ILE A 139 2.51 0.07 13.11
CA ILE A 139 1.73 -0.42 11.99
C ILE A 139 1.00 0.76 11.37
N VAL A 140 1.24 1.06 10.11
CA VAL A 140 0.55 2.12 9.37
C VAL A 140 -0.59 1.51 8.57
N ARG A 141 -1.83 1.66 9.06
CA ARG A 141 -3.03 1.26 8.32
C ARG A 141 -3.50 2.39 7.44
N ALA A 142 -3.39 2.21 6.14
CA ALA A 142 -3.79 3.19 5.14
C ALA A 142 -5.27 3.01 4.74
N ALA A 143 -5.98 4.13 4.57
CA ALA A 143 -7.28 4.15 3.90
C ALA A 143 -7.13 3.78 2.40
N TYR A 144 -8.23 3.75 1.66
CA TYR A 144 -8.22 3.40 0.23
C TYR A 144 -7.28 4.32 -0.56
N TYR A 145 -6.37 3.73 -1.33
CA TYR A 145 -5.42 4.53 -2.10
C TYR A 145 -6.08 5.29 -3.25
N ILE A 146 -5.89 6.61 -3.28
CA ILE A 146 -6.31 7.46 -4.40
C ILE A 146 -5.69 6.97 -5.72
N SER A 147 -4.47 6.47 -5.69
CA SER A 147 -3.76 5.95 -6.86
C SER A 147 -4.46 4.76 -7.55
N ASN A 148 -5.36 4.05 -6.86
CA ASN A 148 -6.14 2.98 -7.47
C ASN A 148 -7.03 3.48 -8.63
N TRP A 149 -7.40 4.75 -8.61
CA TRP A 149 -8.16 5.37 -9.68
C TRP A 149 -7.33 5.74 -10.92
N ALA A 150 -5.99 5.72 -10.82
CA ALA A 150 -5.11 6.10 -11.93
C ALA A 150 -5.33 5.22 -13.18
N ALA A 151 -5.59 3.93 -13.00
CA ALA A 151 -5.88 3.01 -14.09
C ALA A 151 -7.13 3.39 -14.90
N ALA A 152 -8.08 4.12 -14.29
CA ALA A 152 -9.31 4.56 -14.95
C ALA A 152 -9.14 5.80 -15.83
N ILE A 153 -8.03 6.56 -15.72
CA ILE A 153 -7.83 7.83 -16.43
C ILE A 153 -7.91 7.64 -17.95
N SER A 154 -7.21 6.64 -18.50
CA SER A 154 -7.21 6.36 -19.94
C SER A 154 -8.61 5.98 -20.46
N ALA A 155 -9.35 5.14 -19.73
CA ALA A 155 -10.71 4.75 -20.08
C ALA A 155 -11.66 5.95 -19.99
N ALA A 156 -11.56 6.75 -18.93
CA ALA A 156 -12.35 7.98 -18.77
C ALA A 156 -12.09 8.97 -19.91
N LYS A 157 -10.82 9.13 -20.32
CA LYS A 157 -10.45 9.97 -21.48
C LYS A 157 -11.04 9.44 -22.79
N ALA A 158 -11.01 8.14 -23.02
CA ALA A 158 -11.49 7.53 -24.25
C ALA A 158 -13.03 7.48 -24.33
N THR A 159 -13.71 7.12 -23.25
CA THR A 159 -15.14 6.77 -23.26
C THR A 159 -16.05 7.77 -22.54
N GLY A 160 -15.51 8.57 -21.61
CA GLY A 160 -16.31 9.39 -20.69
C GLY A 160 -16.98 8.57 -19.59
N VAL A 161 -16.47 7.37 -19.29
CA VAL A 161 -17.05 6.47 -18.27
C VAL A 161 -16.00 6.09 -17.25
N LEU A 162 -16.38 6.20 -15.97
CA LEU A 162 -15.66 5.64 -14.83
C LEU A 162 -16.37 4.36 -14.39
N GLN A 163 -15.85 3.20 -14.78
CA GLN A 163 -16.34 1.93 -14.23
C GLN A 163 -15.76 1.72 -12.84
N THR A 164 -16.61 1.35 -11.87
CA THR A 164 -16.21 1.16 -10.49
C THR A 164 -17.13 0.16 -9.77
N PHE A 165 -16.62 -0.43 -8.70
CA PHE A 165 -17.39 -1.24 -7.76
C PHE A 165 -18.03 -0.37 -6.65
N LEU A 166 -17.56 0.87 -6.49
CA LEU A 166 -17.97 1.75 -5.39
C LEU A 166 -19.26 2.52 -5.76
N PRO A 167 -20.27 2.51 -4.88
CA PRO A 167 -21.51 3.28 -5.09
C PRO A 167 -21.22 4.79 -5.26
N PRO A 168 -21.98 5.50 -6.12
CA PRO A 168 -21.70 6.89 -6.49
C PRO A 168 -21.89 7.89 -5.35
N THR A 169 -22.69 7.55 -4.34
CA THR A 169 -23.02 8.42 -3.20
C THR A 169 -22.41 7.97 -1.88
N GLN A 170 -21.80 6.80 -1.86
CA GLN A 170 -21.18 6.29 -0.65
C GLN A 170 -19.80 6.93 -0.46
N VAL A 171 -19.58 7.48 0.75
CA VAL A 171 -18.35 8.17 1.12
C VAL A 171 -17.33 7.18 1.65
N PHE A 172 -16.13 7.24 1.11
CA PHE A 172 -14.99 6.41 1.53
C PHE A 172 -13.81 7.29 1.94
N PRO A 173 -13.13 6.96 3.03
CA PRO A 173 -11.82 7.56 3.32
C PRO A 173 -10.81 7.12 2.26
N MET A 174 -10.11 8.06 1.70
CA MET A 174 -9.06 7.81 0.71
C MET A 174 -7.78 8.52 1.12
N VAL A 175 -6.61 8.04 0.68
CA VAL A 175 -5.32 8.62 1.00
C VAL A 175 -4.36 8.53 -0.19
N ALA A 176 -3.50 9.51 -0.34
CA ALA A 176 -2.41 9.45 -1.31
C ALA A 176 -1.29 8.54 -0.77
N PRO A 177 -0.70 7.64 -1.60
CA PRO A 177 0.39 6.78 -1.16
C PRO A 177 1.60 7.54 -0.60
N GLU A 178 1.85 8.74 -1.07
CA GLU A 178 2.94 9.59 -0.62
C GLU A 178 2.74 10.06 0.83
N ASP A 179 1.50 10.38 1.22
CA ASP A 179 1.20 10.75 2.60
C ASP A 179 1.40 9.56 3.55
N VAL A 180 1.05 8.35 3.11
CA VAL A 180 1.31 7.10 3.85
C VAL A 180 2.81 6.88 4.04
N GLY A 181 3.59 7.03 2.97
CA GLY A 181 5.04 6.91 3.02
C GLY A 181 5.69 7.96 3.92
N SER A 182 5.20 9.20 3.88
CA SER A 182 5.68 10.28 4.74
C SER A 182 5.44 9.97 6.22
N LEU A 183 4.25 9.49 6.58
CA LEU A 183 3.97 9.05 7.95
C LEU A 183 4.86 7.86 8.34
N ALA A 184 5.02 6.87 7.46
CA ALA A 184 5.89 5.72 7.73
C ALA A 184 7.35 6.15 7.99
N GLY A 185 7.87 7.10 7.20
CA GLY A 185 9.20 7.67 7.41
C GLY A 185 9.33 8.42 8.73
N GLN A 186 8.32 9.21 9.12
CA GLN A 186 8.27 9.89 10.41
C GLN A 186 8.27 8.90 11.57
N LEU A 187 7.43 7.87 11.52
CA LEU A 187 7.37 6.82 12.54
C LEU A 187 8.67 6.00 12.60
N LEU A 188 9.30 5.80 11.45
CA LEU A 188 10.59 5.09 11.41
C LEU A 188 11.68 5.87 12.15
N MET A 189 11.61 7.20 12.22
CA MET A 189 12.54 8.06 12.94
C MET A 189 12.07 8.45 14.35
N SER A 190 10.82 8.18 14.73
CA SER A 190 10.27 8.54 16.03
C SER A 190 10.92 7.76 17.18
N ASP A 191 10.62 8.17 18.43
CA ASP A 191 11.11 7.48 19.61
C ASP A 191 10.72 6.01 19.62
N VAL A 192 11.54 5.16 20.22
CA VAL A 192 11.32 3.69 20.23
C VAL A 192 10.06 3.30 21.00
N GLU A 193 9.61 4.14 21.93
CA GLU A 193 8.38 3.98 22.70
C GLU A 193 7.12 4.26 21.86
N GLU A 194 7.25 5.00 20.76
CA GLU A 194 6.14 5.20 19.80
C GLU A 194 5.89 3.90 19.08
N THR A 195 4.78 3.23 19.39
CA THR A 195 4.43 1.90 18.88
C THR A 195 2.92 1.79 18.61
N GLY A 196 2.49 0.66 18.06
CA GLY A 196 1.08 0.36 17.85
C GLY A 196 0.56 0.73 16.46
N ILE A 197 -0.75 0.88 16.35
CA ILE A 197 -1.44 1.10 15.07
C ILE A 197 -1.67 2.59 14.85
N HIS A 198 -1.17 3.08 13.73
CA HIS A 198 -1.35 4.44 13.23
C HIS A 198 -2.20 4.39 11.97
N ASN A 199 -3.42 4.90 12.07
CA ASN A 199 -4.34 4.96 10.95
C ASN A 199 -4.14 6.27 10.19
N ILE A 200 -4.18 6.23 8.85
CA ILE A 200 -4.02 7.42 8.02
C ILE A 200 -5.09 7.51 6.95
N GLU A 201 -5.71 8.68 6.85
CA GLU A 201 -6.63 9.11 5.79
C GLU A 201 -6.09 10.35 5.09
N GLY A 202 -6.59 10.67 3.91
CA GLY A 202 -6.34 11.97 3.28
C GLY A 202 -7.06 13.12 4.00
N PRO A 203 -6.95 14.35 3.45
CA PRO A 203 -7.58 15.53 4.07
C PRO A 203 -9.10 15.40 4.11
N GLU A 204 -9.69 14.68 3.15
CA GLU A 204 -11.13 14.52 2.97
C GLU A 204 -11.48 13.08 2.60
N SER A 205 -12.74 12.72 2.79
CA SER A 205 -13.32 11.48 2.26
C SER A 205 -14.09 11.78 0.98
N TYR A 206 -14.13 10.83 0.05
CA TYR A 206 -14.68 11.05 -1.29
C TYR A 206 -15.66 9.95 -1.70
N THR A 207 -16.57 10.30 -2.61
CA THR A 207 -17.43 9.37 -3.34
C THR A 207 -16.82 9.05 -4.71
N SER A 208 -17.29 8.00 -5.39
CA SER A 208 -16.91 7.78 -6.78
C SER A 208 -17.44 8.86 -7.73
N SER A 209 -18.50 9.60 -7.35
CA SER A 209 -18.93 10.80 -8.07
C SER A 209 -17.92 11.94 -7.99
N ASP A 210 -17.28 12.14 -6.83
CA ASP A 210 -16.20 13.13 -6.69
C ASP A 210 -15.00 12.75 -7.55
N VAL A 211 -14.66 11.46 -7.60
CA VAL A 211 -13.60 10.96 -8.50
C VAL A 211 -13.95 11.25 -9.96
N ALA A 212 -15.17 10.97 -10.40
CA ALA A 212 -15.62 11.25 -11.77
C ALA A 212 -15.57 12.76 -12.09
N ALA A 213 -15.91 13.62 -11.13
CA ALA A 213 -15.82 15.07 -11.29
C ALA A 213 -14.36 15.54 -11.44
N VAL A 214 -13.43 14.99 -10.66
CA VAL A 214 -11.99 15.27 -10.81
C VAL A 214 -11.49 14.77 -12.16
N LEU A 215 -11.80 13.53 -12.53
CA LEU A 215 -11.43 12.98 -13.83
C LEU A 215 -11.97 13.83 -14.98
N SER A 216 -13.21 14.33 -14.90
CA SER A 216 -13.80 15.20 -15.92
C SER A 216 -12.95 16.45 -16.16
N ARG A 217 -12.44 17.07 -15.09
CA ARG A 217 -11.54 18.23 -15.19
C ARG A 217 -10.19 17.85 -15.80
N LEU A 218 -9.61 16.73 -15.37
CA LEU A 218 -8.29 16.29 -15.83
C LEU A 218 -8.28 15.87 -17.31
N VAL A 219 -9.34 15.20 -17.79
CA VAL A 219 -9.40 14.70 -19.16
C VAL A 219 -10.11 15.64 -20.13
N GLY A 220 -10.70 16.76 -19.65
CA GLY A 220 -11.34 17.78 -20.47
C GLY A 220 -12.67 17.35 -21.10
N ARG A 221 -13.35 16.34 -20.51
CA ARG A 221 -14.70 15.87 -20.96
C ARG A 221 -15.50 15.35 -19.79
N ALA A 222 -16.85 15.34 -19.94
CA ALA A 222 -17.72 14.78 -18.91
C ALA A 222 -17.43 13.28 -18.72
N VAL A 223 -17.28 12.87 -17.44
CA VAL A 223 -17.10 11.48 -17.02
C VAL A 223 -18.26 11.08 -16.13
N GLN A 224 -18.92 9.98 -16.48
CA GLN A 224 -20.08 9.44 -15.75
C GLN A 224 -19.66 8.18 -14.98
N VAL A 225 -20.16 8.02 -13.77
CA VAL A 225 -19.95 6.80 -12.97
C VAL A 225 -20.83 5.68 -13.50
N GLN A 226 -20.23 4.53 -13.77
CA GLN A 226 -20.93 3.29 -14.07
C GLN A 226 -20.56 2.24 -13.02
N VAL A 227 -21.50 1.95 -12.13
CA VAL A 227 -21.27 0.93 -11.08
C VAL A 227 -21.41 -0.46 -11.67
N ILE A 228 -20.41 -1.31 -11.38
CA ILE A 228 -20.46 -2.73 -11.67
C ILE A 228 -21.21 -3.41 -10.51
N PRO A 229 -22.36 -4.04 -10.74
CA PRO A 229 -23.14 -4.68 -9.68
C PRO A 229 -22.39 -5.88 -9.09
N GLN A 230 -22.69 -6.19 -7.83
CA GLN A 230 -21.95 -7.18 -7.03
C GLN A 230 -21.89 -8.56 -7.69
N GLU A 231 -22.98 -8.97 -8.34
CA GLU A 231 -23.08 -10.26 -9.03
C GLU A 231 -22.10 -10.40 -10.19
N ARG A 232 -21.53 -9.27 -10.66
CA ARG A 232 -20.60 -9.21 -11.78
C ARG A 232 -19.14 -8.95 -11.36
N TRP A 233 -18.86 -8.80 -10.07
CA TRP A 233 -17.50 -8.45 -9.62
C TRP A 233 -16.48 -9.52 -10.00
N TYR A 234 -16.79 -10.79 -9.75
CA TYR A 234 -15.90 -11.89 -10.12
C TYR A 234 -15.57 -11.84 -11.64
N GLU A 235 -16.59 -11.72 -12.48
CA GLU A 235 -16.40 -11.67 -13.94
C GLU A 235 -15.64 -10.40 -14.38
N ALA A 236 -15.83 -9.28 -13.71
CA ALA A 236 -15.10 -8.04 -13.99
C ALA A 236 -13.60 -8.20 -13.68
N TYR A 237 -13.26 -8.83 -12.54
CA TYR A 237 -11.87 -9.15 -12.23
C TYR A 237 -11.29 -10.15 -13.22
N ARG A 238 -12.04 -11.21 -13.58
CA ARG A 238 -11.63 -12.17 -14.62
C ARG A 238 -11.35 -11.48 -15.95
N GLY A 239 -12.22 -10.58 -16.37
CA GLY A 239 -12.06 -9.77 -17.59
C GLY A 239 -10.85 -8.82 -17.55
N SER A 240 -10.38 -8.48 -16.37
CA SER A 240 -9.17 -7.66 -16.14
C SER A 240 -7.89 -8.49 -16.01
N GLY A 241 -7.91 -9.79 -16.33
CA GLY A 241 -6.73 -10.66 -16.36
C GLY A 241 -6.39 -11.35 -15.04
N PHE A 242 -7.27 -11.28 -14.03
CA PHE A 242 -7.07 -11.99 -12.77
C PHE A 242 -7.26 -13.51 -12.96
N SER A 243 -6.51 -14.32 -12.22
CA SER A 243 -6.75 -15.76 -12.10
C SER A 243 -8.12 -16.02 -11.47
N LYS A 244 -8.58 -17.27 -11.46
CA LYS A 244 -9.83 -17.63 -10.78
C LYS A 244 -9.74 -17.34 -9.28
N GLU A 245 -8.64 -17.73 -8.67
CA GLU A 245 -8.38 -17.57 -7.25
C GLU A 245 -8.27 -16.08 -6.87
N ALA A 246 -7.47 -15.32 -7.60
CA ALA A 246 -7.32 -13.89 -7.37
C ALA A 246 -8.65 -13.13 -7.59
N ALA A 247 -9.41 -13.45 -8.65
CA ALA A 247 -10.70 -12.81 -8.92
C ALA A 247 -11.71 -13.05 -7.78
N GLN A 248 -11.76 -14.26 -7.23
CA GLN A 248 -12.63 -14.57 -6.10
C GLN A 248 -12.20 -13.83 -4.84
N SER A 249 -10.90 -13.83 -4.55
CA SER A 249 -10.32 -13.17 -3.37
C SER A 249 -10.57 -11.66 -3.42
N TYR A 250 -10.34 -11.02 -4.56
CA TYR A 250 -10.55 -9.59 -4.74
C TYR A 250 -12.03 -9.20 -4.76
N ALA A 251 -12.92 -10.05 -5.30
CA ALA A 251 -14.37 -9.83 -5.21
C ALA A 251 -14.85 -9.86 -3.76
N ASN A 252 -14.36 -10.81 -2.96
CA ASN A 252 -14.67 -10.89 -1.53
C ASN A 252 -14.13 -9.66 -0.77
N MET A 253 -12.87 -9.28 -0.99
CA MET A 253 -12.26 -8.08 -0.42
C MET A 253 -13.07 -6.81 -0.76
N THR A 254 -13.48 -6.67 -2.03
CA THR A 254 -14.33 -5.58 -2.48
C THR A 254 -15.64 -5.53 -1.70
N GLY A 255 -16.26 -6.69 -1.44
CA GLY A 255 -17.48 -6.79 -0.62
C GLY A 255 -17.26 -6.28 0.81
N LEU A 256 -16.20 -6.71 1.46
CA LEU A 256 -15.85 -6.24 2.80
C LEU A 256 -15.66 -4.72 2.83
N PHE A 257 -14.99 -4.17 1.82
CA PHE A 257 -14.74 -2.73 1.71
C PHE A 257 -16.02 -1.94 1.40
N VAL A 258 -16.79 -2.34 0.40
CA VAL A 258 -18.02 -1.64 -0.03
C VAL A 258 -19.08 -1.67 1.07
N HIS A 259 -19.24 -2.79 1.76
CA HIS A 259 -20.18 -2.92 2.86
C HIS A 259 -19.65 -2.37 4.19
N GLN A 260 -18.42 -1.83 4.19
CA GLN A 260 -17.75 -1.26 5.37
C GLN A 260 -17.69 -2.24 6.56
N HIS A 261 -17.45 -3.53 6.26
CA HIS A 261 -17.26 -4.57 7.27
C HIS A 261 -15.85 -4.52 7.88
N TYR A 262 -15.49 -3.34 8.40
CA TYR A 262 -14.24 -3.09 9.10
C TYR A 262 -14.38 -1.90 10.06
N ASP A 263 -13.58 -1.89 11.11
CA ASP A 263 -13.57 -0.78 12.06
C ASP A 263 -12.91 0.47 11.44
N ARG A 264 -13.60 1.60 11.54
CA ARG A 264 -13.04 2.90 11.19
C ARG A 264 -12.47 3.57 12.44
N PRO A 265 -11.24 4.10 12.37
CA PRO A 265 -10.65 4.83 13.49
C PRO A 265 -11.42 6.13 13.75
N ALA A 266 -11.53 6.52 15.03
CA ALA A 266 -12.17 7.77 15.41
C ALA A 266 -11.30 9.00 15.12
N ASP A 267 -9.97 8.83 15.24
CA ASP A 267 -9.00 9.92 15.09
C ASP A 267 -7.79 9.47 14.25
N PRO A 268 -7.95 9.36 12.93
CA PRO A 268 -6.84 9.02 12.05
C PRO A 268 -5.91 10.22 11.83
N VAL A 269 -4.63 9.92 11.58
CA VAL A 269 -3.70 10.92 11.04
C VAL A 269 -4.23 11.43 9.70
N ARG A 270 -4.15 12.74 9.46
CA ARG A 270 -4.60 13.34 8.21
C ARG A 270 -3.43 13.63 7.29
N GLY A 271 -3.45 13.01 6.11
CA GLY A 271 -2.59 13.41 5.01
C GLY A 271 -3.00 14.75 4.42
N SER A 272 -2.15 15.36 3.63
CA SER A 272 -2.36 16.69 3.05
C SER A 272 -2.70 16.68 1.55
N THR A 273 -2.52 15.55 0.88
CA THR A 273 -2.68 15.42 -0.57
C THR A 273 -4.14 15.14 -0.93
N SER A 274 -4.79 16.11 -1.59
CA SER A 274 -6.18 15.95 -2.04
C SER A 274 -6.30 14.96 -3.22
N LEU A 275 -7.53 14.50 -3.49
CA LEU A 275 -7.87 13.64 -4.62
C LEU A 275 -7.34 14.20 -5.96
N GLU A 276 -7.60 15.48 -6.21
CA GLU A 276 -7.19 16.13 -7.46
C GLU A 276 -5.67 16.25 -7.60
N VAL A 277 -4.98 16.66 -6.54
CA VAL A 277 -3.52 16.78 -6.51
C VAL A 277 -2.86 15.41 -6.75
N CYS A 278 -3.39 14.37 -6.14
CA CYS A 278 -2.86 13.01 -6.34
C CYS A 278 -3.10 12.53 -7.77
N LEU A 279 -4.34 12.59 -8.29
CA LEU A 279 -4.67 12.07 -9.62
C LEU A 279 -3.99 12.85 -10.76
N LYS A 280 -3.73 14.14 -10.58
CA LYS A 280 -3.01 14.96 -11.57
C LYS A 280 -1.60 14.43 -11.89
N ARG A 281 -0.99 13.67 -10.99
CA ARG A 281 0.35 13.07 -11.21
C ARG A 281 0.32 11.89 -12.17
N TYR A 282 -0.86 11.34 -12.44
CA TYR A 282 -1.08 10.18 -13.32
C TYR A 282 -1.77 10.54 -14.65
N ALA A 283 -2.19 11.80 -14.84
CA ALA A 283 -2.93 12.28 -16.01
C ALA A 283 -2.04 12.66 -17.20
#